data_d4d58efc0c26e979277d8c6ff1e6588f
#
_entry.id   d4d58efc0c26e979277d8c6ff1e6588f
#
_cell.length_a   1.000
_cell.length_b   1.000
_cell.length_c   1.000
_cell.angle_alpha   90.00
_cell.angle_beta   90.00
_cell.angle_gamma   90.00
#
_symmetry.space_group_name_H-M   'P 1'
#
loop_
_entity.id
_entity.type
_entity.pdbx_description
1 polymer ?
#
loop_
_entity_poly.entity_id
_entity_poly.type
_entity_poly.pdbx_seq_one_letter_code
_entity_poly.pdbx_strand_id
1 'polypeptide(L)'
;MDLITVAAVAANGVIGRDGALPWPSIPADRRQYRARIADSPVILGRRTFDSMREDLPGTAQVVLSRSDSRYDVGSAYPAAGVDEAVAVAESLDSDRAYDIGGGAIYELFQPVVDRMLLSRLLEAHDGDTYFPEWDPENWTLVDSTEYDRFTLEEWARDP
;
A
#
# COMPACT_ATOMS: atom_id res chain seq x y z
N MET A 1 -11.80 -8.61 9.03
CA MET A 1 -10.41 -8.17 8.82
C MET A 1 -10.40 -6.79 8.19
N ASP A 2 -9.60 -5.87 8.70
CA ASP A 2 -9.42 -4.55 8.10
C ASP A 2 -8.43 -4.61 6.95
N LEU A 3 -8.83 -4.09 5.80
CA LEU A 3 -7.95 -3.87 4.65
C LEU A 3 -7.58 -2.38 4.61
N ILE A 4 -6.28 -2.10 4.60
CA ILE A 4 -5.77 -0.74 4.74
C ILE A 4 -4.77 -0.45 3.63
N THR A 5 -5.03 0.57 2.84
CA THR A 5 -4.06 1.07 1.86
C THR A 5 -3.01 1.93 2.55
N VAL A 6 -1.75 1.72 2.24
CA VAL A 6 -0.64 2.57 2.70
C VAL A 6 0.10 3.09 1.48
N ALA A 7 0.13 4.40 1.31
CA ALA A 7 0.76 5.03 0.15
C ALA A 7 1.35 6.40 0.48
N ALA A 8 2.45 6.75 -0.15
CA ALA A 8 2.96 8.11 -0.21
C ALA A 8 2.51 8.74 -1.54
N VAL A 9 1.89 9.91 -1.48
CA VAL A 9 1.24 10.55 -2.62
C VAL A 9 1.69 12.01 -2.71
N ALA A 10 2.27 12.40 -3.85
CA ALA A 10 2.66 13.78 -4.10
C ALA A 10 1.44 14.71 -4.16
N ALA A 11 1.67 16.01 -4.02
CA ALA A 11 0.59 16.99 -4.01
C ALA A 11 -0.28 16.95 -5.27
N ASN A 12 0.27 16.51 -6.40
CA ASN A 12 -0.44 16.35 -7.67
C ASN A 12 -0.95 14.92 -7.92
N GLY A 13 -0.90 14.05 -6.92
CA GLY A 13 -1.41 12.67 -7.03
C GLY A 13 -0.41 11.64 -7.52
N VAL A 14 0.79 12.03 -7.89
CA VAL A 14 1.82 11.12 -8.39
C VAL A 14 2.31 10.19 -7.27
N ILE A 15 2.46 8.91 -7.59
CA ILE A 15 3.00 7.89 -6.68
C ILE A 15 4.22 7.16 -7.27
N GLY A 16 4.51 7.33 -8.55
CA GLY A 16 5.62 6.63 -9.17
C GLY A 16 6.07 7.24 -10.48
N ARG A 17 7.33 6.93 -10.84
CA ARG A 17 7.93 7.27 -12.13
C ARG A 17 8.92 6.18 -12.50
N ASP A 18 8.74 5.58 -13.67
CA ASP A 18 9.61 4.51 -14.17
C ASP A 18 9.80 3.34 -13.20
N GLY A 19 8.74 3.01 -12.44
CA GLY A 19 8.76 1.91 -11.48
C GLY A 19 9.39 2.23 -10.13
N ALA A 20 9.72 3.48 -9.85
CA ALA A 20 10.33 3.93 -8.61
C ALA A 20 9.64 5.17 -8.05
N LEU A 21 9.94 5.54 -6.82
CA LEU A 21 9.46 6.79 -6.24
C LEU A 21 10.18 7.97 -6.91
N PRO A 22 9.45 9.01 -7.34
CA PRO A 22 10.05 10.15 -8.03
C PRO A 22 10.74 11.17 -7.10
N TRP A 23 10.75 10.92 -5.80
CA TRP A 23 11.39 11.77 -4.81
C TRP A 23 12.44 10.99 -4.01
N PRO A 24 13.42 11.67 -3.42
CA PRO A 24 14.37 11.03 -2.51
C PRO A 24 13.67 10.43 -1.30
N SER A 25 14.24 9.39 -0.72
CA SER A 25 13.71 8.76 0.48
C SER A 25 13.45 9.79 1.60
N ILE A 26 12.29 9.67 2.25
CA ILE A 26 11.92 10.48 3.40
C ILE A 26 12.00 9.57 4.63
N PRO A 27 13.06 9.68 5.45
CA PRO A 27 13.27 8.73 6.55
C PRO A 27 12.12 8.62 7.55
N ALA A 28 11.47 9.74 7.86
CA ALA A 28 10.33 9.74 8.79
C ALA A 28 9.15 8.93 8.23
N ASP A 29 8.87 9.06 6.94
CA ASP A 29 7.81 8.30 6.27
C ASP A 29 8.16 6.81 6.23
N ARG A 30 9.39 6.49 5.84
CA ARG A 30 9.84 5.10 5.78
C ARG A 30 9.75 4.41 7.15
N ARG A 31 10.16 5.08 8.22
CA ARG A 31 10.10 4.52 9.57
C ARG A 31 8.69 4.25 10.03
N GLN A 32 7.76 5.21 9.86
CA GLN A 32 6.38 5.02 10.28
C GLN A 32 5.69 3.92 9.46
N TYR A 33 5.92 3.90 8.15
CA TYR A 33 5.38 2.89 7.26
C TYR A 33 5.84 1.47 7.67
N ARG A 34 7.14 1.27 7.82
CA ARG A 34 7.71 -0.03 8.21
C ARG A 34 7.22 -0.49 9.58
N ALA A 35 7.11 0.42 10.54
CA ALA A 35 6.61 0.09 11.87
C ALA A 35 5.15 -0.35 11.84
N ARG A 36 4.31 0.30 11.02
CA ARG A 36 2.89 -0.02 10.93
C ARG A 36 2.64 -1.40 10.35
N ILE A 37 3.37 -1.80 9.33
CA ILE A 37 3.13 -3.07 8.64
C ILE A 37 3.90 -4.25 9.24
N ALA A 38 4.81 -4.00 10.19
CA ALA A 38 5.77 -4.99 10.66
C ALA A 38 5.15 -6.29 11.18
N ASP A 39 3.99 -6.21 11.81
CA ASP A 39 3.34 -7.36 12.46
C ASP A 39 2.12 -7.87 11.69
N SER A 40 1.99 -7.51 10.42
CA SER A 40 0.81 -7.84 9.62
C SER A 40 1.19 -8.35 8.23
N PRO A 41 0.31 -9.12 7.57
CA PRO A 41 0.50 -9.45 6.17
C PRO A 41 0.33 -8.21 5.29
N VAL A 42 1.06 -8.20 4.17
CA VAL A 42 0.94 -7.14 3.16
C VAL A 42 0.48 -7.76 1.84
N ILE A 43 -0.22 -6.93 1.05
CA ILE A 43 -0.67 -7.27 -0.30
C ILE A 43 0.04 -6.33 -1.25
N LEU A 44 0.68 -6.89 -2.28
CA LEU A 44 1.49 -6.10 -3.19
C LEU A 44 1.54 -6.76 -4.56
N GLY A 45 1.94 -5.99 -5.56
CA GLY A 45 2.15 -6.49 -6.89
C GLY A 45 3.52 -7.16 -7.05
N ARG A 46 3.68 -7.94 -8.12
CA ARG A 46 4.90 -8.69 -8.41
C ARG A 46 6.13 -7.79 -8.50
N ARG A 47 6.04 -6.66 -9.20
CA ARG A 47 7.18 -5.75 -9.35
C ARG A 47 7.62 -5.15 -8.02
N THR A 48 6.66 -4.76 -7.19
CA THR A 48 6.95 -4.23 -5.86
C THR A 48 7.61 -5.30 -5.00
N PHE A 49 7.09 -6.53 -5.04
CA PHE A 49 7.69 -7.65 -4.33
C PHE A 49 9.14 -7.88 -4.76
N ASP A 50 9.40 -7.93 -6.07
CA ASP A 50 10.75 -8.14 -6.59
C ASP A 50 11.72 -7.05 -6.17
N SER A 51 11.24 -5.80 -6.07
CA SER A 51 12.08 -4.68 -5.62
C SER A 51 12.40 -4.70 -4.13
N MET A 52 11.68 -5.50 -3.34
CA MET A 52 11.83 -5.57 -1.88
C MET A 52 12.39 -6.91 -1.38
N ARG A 53 12.88 -7.76 -2.26
CA ARG A 53 13.31 -9.13 -1.90
C ARG A 53 14.39 -9.19 -0.83
N GLU A 54 15.25 -8.18 -0.74
CA GLU A 54 16.32 -8.15 0.26
C GLU A 54 15.85 -7.76 1.66
N ASP A 55 14.67 -7.13 1.74
CA ASP A 55 14.09 -6.69 3.00
C ASP A 55 12.56 -6.74 2.87
N LEU A 56 11.99 -7.92 2.98
CA LEU A 56 10.57 -8.15 2.75
C LEU A 56 9.71 -7.46 3.81
N PRO A 57 8.62 -6.80 3.39
CA PRO A 57 7.73 -6.08 4.31
C PRO A 57 6.73 -7.02 4.98
N GLY A 58 6.36 -6.67 6.22
CA GLY A 58 5.31 -7.38 6.95
C GLY A 58 5.72 -8.79 7.39
N THR A 59 4.74 -9.53 7.87
CA THR A 59 4.92 -10.93 8.32
C THR A 59 4.77 -11.93 7.18
N ALA A 60 4.02 -11.56 6.16
CA ALA A 60 3.76 -12.36 4.97
C ALA A 60 3.47 -11.44 3.79
N GLN A 61 3.78 -11.91 2.59
CA GLN A 61 3.57 -11.14 1.37
C GLN A 61 2.58 -11.89 0.48
N VAL A 62 1.40 -11.31 0.27
CA VAL A 62 0.41 -11.81 -0.67
C VAL A 62 0.66 -11.09 -2.00
N VAL A 63 1.21 -11.82 -2.96
CA VAL A 63 1.71 -11.24 -4.21
C VAL A 63 0.71 -11.45 -5.33
N LEU A 64 0.14 -10.36 -5.84
CA LEU A 64 -0.75 -10.44 -7.00
C LEU A 64 0.05 -10.53 -8.27
N SER A 65 -0.29 -11.55 -9.09
CA SER A 65 0.33 -11.77 -10.38
C SER A 65 -0.67 -12.47 -11.31
N ARG A 66 -0.66 -12.09 -12.58
CA ARG A 66 -1.47 -12.78 -13.60
C ARG A 66 -0.89 -14.12 -13.99
N SER A 67 0.39 -14.34 -13.71
CA SER A 67 1.05 -15.59 -13.98
C SER A 67 1.00 -16.47 -12.72
N ASP A 68 0.88 -17.79 -12.95
CA ASP A 68 0.95 -18.79 -11.88
C ASP A 68 2.40 -18.90 -11.44
N SER A 69 2.78 -18.12 -10.44
CA SER A 69 4.17 -18.03 -9.97
C SER A 69 4.31 -18.59 -8.58
N ARG A 70 5.39 -19.33 -8.37
CA ARG A 70 5.83 -19.77 -7.05
C ARG A 70 7.04 -18.95 -6.65
N TYR A 71 7.12 -18.63 -5.38
CA TYR A 71 8.20 -17.83 -4.84
C TYR A 71 9.09 -18.68 -3.93
N ASP A 72 10.40 -18.51 -4.04
CA ASP A 72 11.39 -19.22 -3.21
C ASP A 72 11.50 -18.64 -1.79
N VAL A 73 10.40 -18.06 -1.32
CA VAL A 73 10.33 -17.41 -0.01
C VAL A 73 9.12 -17.96 0.73
N GLY A 74 9.37 -18.56 1.91
CA GLY A 74 8.33 -19.21 2.70
C GLY A 74 7.21 -18.29 3.18
N SER A 75 7.44 -16.97 3.24
CA SER A 75 6.44 -15.99 3.65
C SER A 75 5.63 -15.41 2.49
N ALA A 76 5.94 -15.76 1.24
CA ALA A 76 5.26 -15.24 0.07
C ALA A 76 4.17 -16.20 -0.42
N TYR A 77 3.00 -15.66 -0.71
CA TYR A 77 1.82 -16.40 -1.15
C TYR A 77 1.29 -15.79 -2.46
N PRO A 78 1.10 -16.60 -3.51
CA PRO A 78 0.56 -16.08 -4.77
C PRO A 78 -0.94 -15.86 -4.68
N ALA A 79 -1.44 -14.87 -5.40
CA ALA A 79 -2.87 -14.62 -5.58
C ALA A 79 -3.12 -14.08 -6.99
N ALA A 80 -4.18 -14.57 -7.63
CA ALA A 80 -4.51 -14.19 -8.99
C ALA A 80 -5.39 -12.92 -9.07
N GLY A 81 -6.03 -12.53 -7.98
CA GLY A 81 -6.91 -11.36 -7.95
C GLY A 81 -7.27 -10.95 -6.52
N VAL A 82 -8.17 -9.97 -6.43
CA VAL A 82 -8.58 -9.36 -5.14
C VAL A 82 -9.18 -10.38 -4.19
N ASP A 83 -10.17 -11.16 -4.65
CA ASP A 83 -10.88 -12.11 -3.77
C ASP A 83 -9.95 -13.17 -3.21
N GLU A 84 -9.06 -13.71 -4.04
CA GLU A 84 -8.08 -14.68 -3.63
C GLU A 84 -7.08 -14.08 -2.64
N ALA A 85 -6.61 -12.85 -2.92
CA ALA A 85 -5.68 -12.17 -2.03
C ALA A 85 -6.27 -11.93 -0.65
N VAL A 86 -7.53 -11.49 -0.58
CA VAL A 86 -8.24 -11.29 0.68
C VAL A 86 -8.39 -12.61 1.42
N ALA A 87 -8.78 -13.68 0.73
CA ALA A 87 -8.94 -15.00 1.33
C ALA A 87 -7.61 -15.52 1.91
N VAL A 88 -6.51 -15.36 1.18
CA VAL A 88 -5.17 -15.73 1.67
C VAL A 88 -4.81 -14.93 2.92
N ALA A 89 -4.98 -13.62 2.89
CA ALA A 89 -4.68 -12.75 4.04
C ALA A 89 -5.51 -13.13 5.27
N GLU A 90 -6.80 -13.41 5.09
CA GLU A 90 -7.67 -13.86 6.18
C GLU A 90 -7.22 -15.19 6.79
N SER A 91 -6.64 -16.07 6.00
CA SER A 91 -6.15 -17.36 6.47
C SER A 91 -4.90 -17.27 7.34
N LEU A 92 -4.25 -16.09 7.40
CA LEU A 92 -2.99 -15.88 8.12
C LEU A 92 -3.20 -15.39 9.56
N ASP A 93 -4.38 -15.54 10.10
CA ASP A 93 -4.72 -15.21 11.51
C ASP A 93 -4.39 -13.76 11.92
N SER A 94 -4.53 -12.82 10.99
CA SER A 94 -4.35 -11.40 11.29
C SER A 94 -5.69 -10.68 11.25
N ASP A 95 -5.84 -9.67 12.09
CA ASP A 95 -7.02 -8.81 12.08
C ASP A 95 -6.96 -7.69 11.04
N ARG A 96 -5.83 -7.54 10.36
CA ARG A 96 -5.62 -6.53 9.31
C ARG A 96 -4.60 -6.98 8.28
N ALA A 97 -4.70 -6.39 7.08
CA ALA A 97 -3.73 -6.54 6.02
C ALA A 97 -3.54 -5.19 5.31
N TYR A 98 -2.33 -4.94 4.84
CA TYR A 98 -1.98 -3.66 4.22
C TYR A 98 -1.70 -3.83 2.73
N ASP A 99 -2.43 -3.06 1.91
CA ASP A 99 -2.15 -2.90 0.48
C ASP A 99 -1.04 -1.87 0.33
N ILE A 100 0.11 -2.29 -0.16
CA ILE A 100 1.29 -1.42 -0.29
C ILE A 100 1.66 -1.12 -1.75
N GLY A 101 0.82 -1.50 -2.69
CA GLY A 101 0.94 -1.09 -4.09
C GLY A 101 1.61 -2.10 -5.01
N GLY A 102 2.10 -1.73 -6.17
CA GLY A 102 2.01 -0.36 -6.77
C GLY A 102 0.67 0.08 -7.32
N GLY A 103 0.73 1.00 -8.28
CA GLY A 103 -0.45 1.70 -8.77
C GLY A 103 -1.60 0.82 -9.21
N ALA A 104 -1.33 -0.24 -9.97
CA ALA A 104 -2.37 -1.16 -10.42
C ALA A 104 -3.04 -1.88 -9.22
N ILE A 105 -2.29 -2.19 -8.19
CA ILE A 105 -2.81 -2.85 -6.99
C ILE A 105 -3.64 -1.87 -6.17
N TYR A 106 -3.19 -0.64 -5.98
CA TYR A 106 -4.00 0.39 -5.33
C TYR A 106 -5.35 0.57 -6.03
N GLU A 107 -5.35 0.58 -7.37
CA GLU A 107 -6.57 0.72 -8.15
C GLU A 107 -7.51 -0.46 -7.94
N LEU A 108 -7.00 -1.69 -7.98
CA LEU A 108 -7.79 -2.89 -7.77
C LEU A 108 -8.44 -2.94 -6.38
N PHE A 109 -7.70 -2.52 -5.35
CA PHE A 109 -8.17 -2.59 -3.97
C PHE A 109 -8.96 -1.38 -3.50
N GLN A 110 -8.93 -0.27 -4.23
CA GLN A 110 -9.65 0.95 -3.84
C GLN A 110 -11.12 0.71 -3.49
N PRO A 111 -11.89 -0.09 -4.26
CA PRO A 111 -13.30 -0.33 -3.93
C PRO A 111 -13.54 -1.17 -2.67
N VAL A 112 -12.52 -1.88 -2.18
CA VAL A 112 -12.72 -2.85 -1.09
C VAL A 112 -11.97 -2.52 0.20
N VAL A 113 -11.04 -1.56 0.19
CA VAL A 113 -10.32 -1.18 1.40
C VAL A 113 -11.21 -0.42 2.38
N ASP A 114 -10.99 -0.67 3.66
CA ASP A 114 -11.75 -0.06 4.75
C ASP A 114 -11.12 1.25 5.21
N ARG A 115 -9.81 1.37 5.07
CA ARG A 115 -9.03 2.53 5.52
C ARG A 115 -7.91 2.84 4.56
N MET A 116 -7.46 4.10 4.59
CA MET A 116 -6.26 4.55 3.88
C MET A 116 -5.35 5.31 4.83
N LEU A 117 -4.06 4.99 4.78
CA LEU A 117 -2.99 5.75 5.45
C LEU A 117 -2.17 6.40 4.35
N LEU A 118 -2.37 7.70 4.16
CA LEU A 118 -1.75 8.45 3.07
C LEU A 118 -0.73 9.44 3.61
N SER A 119 0.52 9.28 3.19
CA SER A 119 1.57 10.28 3.41
C SER A 119 1.46 11.28 2.26
N ARG A 120 0.81 12.42 2.53
CA ARG A 120 0.57 13.47 1.53
C ARG A 120 1.75 14.42 1.49
N LEU A 121 2.58 14.29 0.44
CA LEU A 121 3.72 15.18 0.28
C LEU A 121 3.27 16.61 -0.01
N LEU A 122 4.02 17.58 0.49
CA LEU A 122 3.70 18.99 0.31
C LEU A 122 3.97 19.48 -1.12
N GLU A 123 4.87 18.80 -1.83
CA GLU A 123 5.30 19.18 -3.17
C GLU A 123 4.70 18.28 -4.25
N ALA A 124 4.51 18.83 -5.44
CA ALA A 124 4.20 18.08 -6.65
C ALA A 124 5.49 17.46 -7.23
N HIS A 125 5.35 16.34 -7.91
CA HIS A 125 6.46 15.66 -8.58
C HIS A 125 6.04 15.18 -9.96
N ASP A 126 6.97 15.14 -10.89
CA ASP A 126 6.73 14.54 -12.20
C ASP A 126 6.71 13.02 -12.08
N GLY A 127 5.73 12.40 -12.71
CA GLY A 127 5.63 10.94 -12.69
C GLY A 127 4.66 10.43 -13.74
N ASP A 128 4.61 9.10 -13.84
CA ASP A 128 3.76 8.39 -14.80
C ASP A 128 2.68 7.55 -14.12
N THR A 129 2.73 7.43 -12.81
CA THR A 129 1.78 6.62 -12.05
C THR A 129 1.14 7.47 -10.96
N TYR A 130 -0.20 7.38 -10.88
CA TYR A 130 -1.00 8.19 -9.97
C TYR A 130 -1.77 7.30 -9.00
N PHE A 131 -2.00 7.81 -7.79
CA PHE A 131 -2.90 7.16 -6.84
C PHE A 131 -4.32 7.17 -7.44
N PRO A 132 -5.12 6.09 -7.26
CA PRO A 132 -6.48 6.06 -7.80
C PRO A 132 -7.34 7.20 -7.26
N GLU A 133 -8.25 7.69 -8.10
CA GLU A 133 -9.21 8.71 -7.67
C GLU A 133 -10.12 8.15 -6.59
N TRP A 134 -10.45 8.98 -5.63
CA TRP A 134 -11.39 8.66 -4.55
C TRP A 134 -12.16 9.91 -4.15
N ASP A 135 -13.39 9.72 -3.71
CA ASP A 135 -14.28 10.82 -3.34
C ASP A 135 -14.21 11.05 -1.83
N PRO A 136 -13.63 12.18 -1.37
CA PRO A 136 -13.55 12.48 0.06
C PRO A 136 -14.89 12.52 0.78
N GLU A 137 -16.01 12.71 0.05
CA GLU A 137 -17.37 12.69 0.63
C GLU A 137 -17.77 11.28 1.12
N ASN A 138 -17.11 10.24 0.62
CA ASN A 138 -17.36 8.86 1.03
C ASN A 138 -16.43 8.38 2.14
N TRP A 139 -15.56 9.25 2.63
CA TRP A 139 -14.54 8.93 3.62
C TRP A 139 -14.52 9.95 4.74
N THR A 140 -14.08 9.53 5.92
CA THR A 140 -13.89 10.41 7.07
C THR A 140 -12.42 10.46 7.45
N LEU A 141 -11.87 11.67 7.57
CA LEU A 141 -10.52 11.84 8.10
C LEU A 141 -10.55 11.61 9.61
N VAL A 142 -9.88 10.54 10.07
CA VAL A 142 -9.88 10.15 11.48
C VAL A 142 -8.65 10.59 12.24
N ASP A 143 -7.54 10.83 11.56
CA ASP A 143 -6.32 11.34 12.17
C ASP A 143 -5.44 12.03 11.13
N SER A 144 -4.65 13.00 11.61
CA SER A 144 -3.73 13.76 10.76
C SER A 144 -2.53 14.18 11.58
N THR A 145 -1.33 13.89 11.10
CA THR A 145 -0.06 14.26 11.76
C THR A 145 0.84 14.97 10.75
N GLU A 146 1.27 16.18 11.10
CA GLU A 146 2.16 16.96 10.23
C GLU A 146 3.63 16.60 10.50
N TYR A 147 4.36 16.39 9.41
CA TYR A 147 5.81 16.21 9.37
C TYR A 147 6.42 17.30 8.49
N ASP A 148 7.73 17.43 8.46
CA ASP A 148 8.40 18.50 7.70
C ASP A 148 8.09 18.50 6.20
N ARG A 149 7.98 17.30 5.60
CA ARG A 149 7.81 17.16 4.15
C ARG A 149 6.49 16.54 3.72
N PHE A 150 5.70 16.07 4.67
CA PHE A 150 4.42 15.42 4.37
C PHE A 150 3.48 15.50 5.57
N THR A 151 2.20 15.28 5.30
CA THR A 151 1.18 15.07 6.33
C THR A 151 0.69 13.64 6.23
N LEU A 152 0.76 12.91 7.32
CA LEU A 152 0.21 11.54 7.38
C LEU A 152 -1.26 11.64 7.74
N GLU A 153 -2.12 11.17 6.83
CA GLU A 153 -3.57 11.18 7.01
C GLU A 153 -4.12 9.77 7.10
N GLU A 154 -4.98 9.53 8.08
CA GLU A 154 -5.75 8.29 8.17
C GLU A 154 -7.19 8.57 7.81
N TRP A 155 -7.69 7.85 6.81
CA TRP A 155 -9.07 7.97 6.32
C TRP A 155 -9.80 6.65 6.54
N ALA A 156 -11.04 6.72 7.00
CA ALA A 156 -11.92 5.56 7.14
C ALA A 156 -13.09 5.69 6.16
N ARG A 157 -13.45 4.59 5.51
CA ARG A 157 -14.60 4.57 4.59
C ARG A 157 -15.89 4.72 5.40
N ASP A 158 -16.78 5.59 4.96
CA ASP A 158 -18.09 5.77 5.57
C ASP A 158 -18.95 4.52 5.34
N PRO A 159 -19.81 4.15 6.33
CA PRO A 159 -20.71 3.00 6.19
C PRO A 159 -21.78 3.17 5.13
#